data_40aeab59205a4822e07c6627ca56b0ef
#
_entry.id   40aeab59205a4822e07c6627ca56b0ef
#
_cell.length_a   1.000
_cell.length_b   1.000
_cell.length_c   1.000
_cell.angle_alpha   90.00
_cell.angle_beta   90.00
_cell.angle_gamma   90.00
#
_symmetry.space_group_name_H-M   'P 1'
#
loop_
_entity.id
_entity.type
_entity.pdbx_description
1 polymer ?
#
loop_
_entity_poly.entity_id
_entity_poly.type
_entity_poly.pdbx_seq_one_letter_code
_entity_poly.pdbx_strand_id
1 'polypeptide(L)'
;MPVAPAAPLTARELNRATLARQGLLEPLHASPADAVRRLGSLQAQHPEWPPIALAARAADAETADLGAALAARAVVRSSLMRNTIHVVAATDLWPMFAVCQPGRLARWRILLKADPRASTLGRRMQAAHATAIAALREAPRSSLELDRLIASEVGPEATEASRPSWREPDERVTLRASWIHFSAFVPLVHVPHDGEGYGRSKYALAADWLGVEPPEIDPAAARAHVARRYLSAFGPASVDDLVAYVGRGPGGIGVWRQAIADLGTDVVAFRGDDGRTLLDLADAPRPHAETPAPPRLLARWDSALLSHAARHRQRIIAGEHRSAVFTRNADVRPTFLIDGFVAGTWQLDRVAGSVAITLKPFDRPAPAVSEALCEEARRVLSLASPGGAGSVRLDA
;
A
#
# COMPACT_ATOMS: atom_id res chain seq x y z
N MET A 1 -20.34 3.70 22.72
CA MET A 1 -21.24 4.67 22.08
C MET A 1 -22.54 3.96 21.71
N PRO A 2 -23.73 4.52 21.93
CA PRO A 2 -24.96 3.91 21.46
C PRO A 2 -24.97 3.94 19.92
N VAL A 3 -25.12 2.78 19.31
CA VAL A 3 -25.36 2.67 17.87
C VAL A 3 -26.78 3.16 17.63
N ALA A 4 -26.94 4.19 16.79
CA ALA A 4 -28.27 4.63 16.38
C ALA A 4 -29.00 3.44 15.71
N PRO A 5 -30.32 3.31 15.88
CA PRO A 5 -31.10 2.23 15.28
C PRO A 5 -31.37 2.51 13.79
N ALA A 6 -30.31 2.72 13.03
CA ALA A 6 -30.39 2.75 11.58
C ALA A 6 -30.35 1.31 11.04
N ALA A 7 -30.95 1.08 9.86
CA ALA A 7 -30.86 -0.20 9.18
C ALA A 7 -29.38 -0.62 9.00
N PRO A 8 -29.06 -1.92 9.10
CA PRO A 8 -27.69 -2.39 8.88
C PRO A 8 -27.19 -2.01 7.49
N LEU A 9 -25.92 -1.61 7.40
CA LEU A 9 -25.27 -1.33 6.12
C LEU A 9 -25.04 -2.63 5.34
N THR A 10 -25.54 -2.67 4.12
CA THR A 10 -25.38 -3.78 3.18
C THR A 10 -23.98 -3.80 2.57
N ALA A 11 -23.56 -4.95 2.04
CA ALA A 11 -22.31 -5.08 1.30
C ALA A 11 -22.24 -4.07 0.14
N ARG A 12 -23.37 -3.75 -0.52
CA ARG A 12 -23.44 -2.80 -1.63
C ARG A 12 -23.25 -1.34 -1.18
N GLU A 13 -23.81 -0.94 -0.04
CA GLU A 13 -23.57 0.38 0.55
C GLU A 13 -22.12 0.53 1.00
N LEU A 14 -21.53 -0.51 1.61
CA LEU A 14 -20.12 -0.53 1.96
C LEU A 14 -19.21 -0.46 0.72
N ASN A 15 -19.60 -1.10 -0.37
CA ASN A 15 -18.93 -0.98 -1.67
C ASN A 15 -18.96 0.47 -2.14
N ARG A 16 -20.13 1.09 -2.23
CA ARG A 16 -20.29 2.49 -2.69
C ARG A 16 -19.50 3.48 -1.86
N ALA A 17 -19.49 3.34 -0.52
CA ALA A 17 -18.68 4.16 0.37
C ALA A 17 -17.17 4.02 0.06
N THR A 18 -16.68 2.78 -0.14
CA THR A 18 -15.28 2.55 -0.52
C THR A 18 -14.95 3.18 -1.87
N LEU A 19 -15.79 2.97 -2.89
CA LEU A 19 -15.54 3.49 -4.24
C LEU A 19 -15.54 5.02 -4.28
N ALA A 20 -16.46 5.68 -3.56
CA ALA A 20 -16.53 7.15 -3.49
C ALA A 20 -15.23 7.75 -2.91
N ARG A 21 -14.71 7.15 -1.83
CA ARG A 21 -13.49 7.62 -1.17
C ARG A 21 -12.24 7.35 -1.98
N GLN A 22 -12.26 6.25 -2.73
CA GLN A 22 -11.16 5.83 -3.57
C GLN A 22 -11.15 6.47 -4.97
N GLY A 23 -12.04 7.43 -5.26
CA GLY A 23 -12.11 8.07 -6.59
C GLY A 23 -12.54 7.10 -7.70
N LEU A 24 -13.27 6.04 -7.36
CA LEU A 24 -13.69 4.99 -8.30
C LEU A 24 -15.17 5.17 -8.75
N LEU A 25 -15.99 5.94 -8.04
CA LEU A 25 -17.27 6.43 -8.57
C LEU A 25 -17.04 7.63 -9.48
N GLU A 26 -16.38 8.64 -8.95
CA GLU A 26 -16.02 9.86 -9.65
C GLU A 26 -14.51 10.06 -9.56
N PRO A 27 -13.83 10.31 -10.70
CA PRO A 27 -12.40 10.57 -10.69
C PRO A 27 -12.03 11.81 -9.88
N LEU A 28 -10.82 11.81 -9.34
CA LEU A 28 -10.32 12.88 -8.48
C LEU A 28 -9.76 14.04 -9.31
N HIS A 29 -10.17 15.26 -8.96
CA HIS A 29 -9.53 16.52 -9.37
C HIS A 29 -8.77 17.06 -8.17
N ALA A 30 -7.46 16.80 -8.08
CA ALA A 30 -6.62 17.17 -6.95
C ALA A 30 -5.17 17.21 -7.35
N SER A 31 -4.30 17.82 -6.52
CA SER A 31 -2.87 17.58 -6.70
C SER A 31 -2.55 16.07 -6.54
N PRO A 32 -1.53 15.53 -7.21
CA PRO A 32 -1.16 14.12 -7.06
C PRO A 32 -0.91 13.73 -5.60
N ALA A 33 -0.34 14.63 -4.80
CA ALA A 33 -0.09 14.40 -3.38
C ALA A 33 -1.38 14.33 -2.56
N ASP A 34 -2.36 15.21 -2.83
CA ASP A 34 -3.66 15.18 -2.18
C ASP A 34 -4.47 13.95 -2.61
N ALA A 35 -4.36 13.55 -3.88
CA ALA A 35 -4.96 12.31 -4.36
C ALA A 35 -4.39 11.11 -3.60
N VAL A 36 -3.06 10.95 -3.52
CA VAL A 36 -2.41 9.89 -2.74
C VAL A 36 -2.82 9.94 -1.27
N ARG A 37 -2.88 11.14 -0.68
CA ARG A 37 -3.32 11.34 0.69
C ARG A 37 -4.77 10.88 0.89
N ARG A 38 -5.68 11.22 -0.02
CA ARG A 38 -7.09 10.79 0.01
C ARG A 38 -7.22 9.27 -0.11
N LEU A 39 -6.42 8.64 -0.95
CA LEU A 39 -6.40 7.19 -1.14
C LEU A 39 -5.80 6.42 0.05
N GLY A 40 -5.17 7.10 1.00
CA GLY A 40 -4.50 6.53 2.17
C GLY A 40 -3.10 6.02 1.87
N SER A 41 -2.91 5.26 0.82
CA SER A 41 -1.61 4.82 0.29
C SER A 41 -1.78 4.09 -1.04
N LEU A 42 -0.71 4.05 -1.84
CA LEU A 42 -0.63 3.15 -3.00
C LEU A 42 0.43 2.08 -2.72
N GLN A 43 0.10 0.81 -2.89
CA GLN A 43 1.11 -0.24 -2.75
C GLN A 43 2.11 -0.17 -3.91
N ALA A 44 3.40 -0.18 -3.59
CA ALA A 44 4.49 0.17 -4.49
C ALA A 44 5.63 -0.86 -4.49
N GLN A 45 5.30 -2.14 -4.24
CA GLN A 45 6.30 -3.21 -4.25
C GLN A 45 7.00 -3.31 -5.60
N HIS A 46 6.27 -3.07 -6.67
CA HIS A 46 6.77 -2.89 -8.02
C HIS A 46 6.45 -1.47 -8.48
N PRO A 47 7.44 -0.71 -8.95
CA PRO A 47 7.32 0.74 -9.19
C PRO A 47 6.38 1.11 -10.35
N GLU A 48 6.08 0.17 -11.23
CA GLU A 48 5.19 0.36 -12.39
C GLU A 48 3.71 0.46 -12.03
N TRP A 49 3.29 -0.05 -10.86
CA TRP A 49 1.87 -0.14 -10.51
C TRP A 49 1.27 1.12 -9.85
N PRO A 50 2.00 1.88 -8.98
CA PRO A 50 1.45 3.09 -8.39
C PRO A 50 0.99 4.15 -9.39
N PRO A 51 1.69 4.43 -10.51
CA PRO A 51 1.20 5.35 -11.53
C PRO A 51 -0.13 4.89 -12.13
N ILE A 52 -0.27 3.59 -12.43
CA ILE A 52 -1.50 3.01 -12.95
C ILE A 52 -2.63 3.08 -11.92
N ALA A 53 -2.34 2.79 -10.64
CA ALA A 53 -3.31 2.89 -9.57
C ALA A 53 -3.82 4.32 -9.38
N LEU A 54 -2.96 5.33 -9.54
CA LEU A 54 -3.35 6.73 -9.49
C LEU A 54 -4.14 7.14 -10.75
N ALA A 55 -3.66 6.76 -11.94
CA ALA A 55 -4.33 7.04 -13.22
C ALA A 55 -5.76 6.49 -13.28
N ALA A 56 -6.01 5.31 -12.70
CA ALA A 56 -7.35 4.74 -12.60
C ALA A 56 -8.33 5.60 -11.80
N ARG A 57 -7.82 6.51 -10.97
CA ARG A 57 -8.58 7.38 -10.05
C ARG A 57 -8.53 8.86 -10.42
N ALA A 58 -7.59 9.24 -11.26
CA ALA A 58 -7.37 10.61 -11.67
C ALA A 58 -8.36 11.03 -12.77
N ALA A 59 -8.84 12.27 -12.72
CA ALA A 59 -9.66 12.86 -13.74
C ALA A 59 -8.85 13.31 -14.96
N ASP A 60 -7.60 13.72 -14.75
CA ASP A 60 -6.73 14.34 -15.72
C ASP A 60 -5.26 13.94 -15.54
N ALA A 61 -4.42 14.36 -16.48
CA ALA A 61 -2.99 14.05 -16.48
C ALA A 61 -2.24 14.72 -15.32
N GLU A 62 -2.67 15.91 -14.86
CA GLU A 62 -2.05 16.60 -13.73
C GLU A 62 -2.24 15.79 -12.44
N THR A 63 -3.48 15.38 -12.14
CA THR A 63 -3.78 14.51 -10.98
C THR A 63 -3.07 13.16 -11.08
N ALA A 64 -2.85 12.63 -12.27
CA ALA A 64 -2.17 11.35 -12.50
C ALA A 64 -0.65 11.42 -12.41
N ASP A 65 -0.03 12.62 -12.38
CA ASP A 65 1.42 12.78 -12.42
C ASP A 65 2.10 12.46 -11.07
N LEU A 66 2.18 11.17 -10.78
CA LEU A 66 2.91 10.68 -9.62
C LEU A 66 4.40 10.99 -9.68
N GLY A 67 4.97 11.07 -10.89
CA GLY A 67 6.38 11.38 -11.12
C GLY A 67 6.73 12.79 -10.63
N ALA A 68 5.93 13.79 -11.00
CA ALA A 68 6.07 15.15 -10.51
C ALA A 68 5.97 15.24 -8.98
N ALA A 69 4.99 14.56 -8.38
CA ALA A 69 4.82 14.55 -6.92
C ALA A 69 5.99 13.90 -6.18
N LEU A 70 6.59 12.85 -6.73
CA LEU A 70 7.79 12.21 -6.18
C LEU A 70 9.02 13.13 -6.34
N ALA A 71 9.19 13.77 -7.50
CA ALA A 71 10.28 14.71 -7.74
C ALA A 71 10.20 15.94 -6.81
N ALA A 72 9.00 16.46 -6.60
CA ALA A 72 8.73 17.55 -5.65
C ALA A 72 8.80 17.11 -4.17
N ARG A 73 9.02 15.82 -3.89
CA ARG A 73 9.03 15.23 -2.54
C ARG A 73 7.72 15.42 -1.77
N ALA A 74 6.64 15.72 -2.47
CA ALA A 74 5.29 15.85 -1.89
C ALA A 74 4.69 14.49 -1.51
N VAL A 75 5.13 13.43 -2.19
CA VAL A 75 4.91 12.04 -1.82
C VAL A 75 6.24 11.30 -1.71
N VAL A 76 6.26 10.21 -0.95
CA VAL A 76 7.44 9.38 -0.77
C VAL A 76 7.11 7.90 -0.94
N ARG A 77 8.08 7.13 -1.42
CA ARG A 77 8.00 5.67 -1.51
C ARG A 77 8.83 5.07 -0.38
N SER A 78 8.18 4.35 0.54
CA SER A 78 8.82 3.80 1.75
C SER A 78 8.22 2.46 2.14
N SER A 79 8.97 1.69 2.94
CA SER A 79 8.46 0.45 3.54
C SER A 79 7.58 0.78 4.75
N LEU A 80 6.29 0.46 4.70
CA LEU A 80 5.30 0.83 5.72
C LEU A 80 4.40 -0.37 6.09
N MET A 81 3.09 -0.28 5.87
CA MET A 81 2.10 -1.26 6.29
C MET A 81 2.44 -2.68 5.82
N ARG A 82 2.16 -3.68 6.66
CA ARG A 82 2.40 -5.11 6.37
C ARG A 82 3.84 -5.42 5.94
N ASN A 83 4.79 -4.52 6.21
CA ASN A 83 6.19 -4.63 5.80
C ASN A 83 6.36 -4.68 4.26
N THR A 84 5.51 -3.97 3.53
CA THR A 84 5.60 -3.79 2.07
C THR A 84 5.84 -2.32 1.72
N ILE A 85 6.28 -2.06 0.48
CA ILE A 85 6.58 -0.72 0.01
C ILE A 85 5.28 -0.02 -0.39
N HIS A 86 5.13 1.24 0.03
CA HIS A 86 3.99 2.09 -0.29
C HIS A 86 4.44 3.47 -0.75
N VAL A 87 3.65 4.10 -1.60
CA VAL A 87 3.67 5.55 -1.82
C VAL A 87 2.64 6.16 -0.89
N VAL A 88 3.08 7.17 -0.13
CA VAL A 88 2.24 7.95 0.79
C VAL A 88 2.55 9.44 0.66
N ALA A 89 1.65 10.31 1.08
CA ALA A 89 1.97 11.73 1.22
C ALA A 89 3.15 11.90 2.20
N ALA A 90 4.06 12.81 1.92
CA ALA A 90 5.24 13.03 2.77
C ALA A 90 4.87 13.35 4.23
N THR A 91 3.76 14.06 4.44
CA THR A 91 3.20 14.38 5.75
C THR A 91 2.73 13.17 6.55
N ASP A 92 2.36 12.08 5.87
CA ASP A 92 1.87 10.84 6.51
C ASP A 92 3.02 9.85 6.82
N LEU A 93 4.23 10.09 6.29
CA LEU A 93 5.36 9.16 6.44
C LEU A 93 5.69 8.87 7.90
N TRP A 94 5.89 9.92 8.69
CA TRP A 94 6.38 9.79 10.07
C TRP A 94 5.40 9.05 10.98
N PRO A 95 4.10 9.45 11.06
CA PRO A 95 3.14 8.71 11.88
C PRO A 95 2.94 7.27 11.39
N MET A 96 2.93 7.02 10.06
CA MET A 96 2.82 5.65 9.53
C MET A 96 4.05 4.82 9.87
N PHE A 97 5.26 5.37 9.77
CA PHE A 97 6.48 4.67 10.16
C PHE A 97 6.49 4.33 11.65
N ALA A 98 6.17 5.30 12.51
CA ALA A 98 6.11 5.12 13.96
C ALA A 98 5.13 4.00 14.37
N VAL A 99 4.01 3.88 13.68
CA VAL A 99 3.02 2.81 13.90
C VAL A 99 3.53 1.44 13.42
N CYS A 100 4.25 1.39 12.29
CA CYS A 100 4.73 0.13 11.71
C CYS A 100 6.00 -0.40 12.39
N GLN A 101 6.84 0.50 12.90
CA GLN A 101 8.16 0.18 13.46
C GLN A 101 8.13 -0.85 14.62
N PRO A 102 7.26 -0.73 15.64
CA PRO A 102 7.25 -1.66 16.76
C PRO A 102 7.04 -3.12 16.36
N GLY A 103 6.17 -3.36 15.36
CA GLY A 103 5.91 -4.70 14.82
C GLY A 103 7.13 -5.30 14.11
N ARG A 104 7.86 -4.48 13.36
CA ARG A 104 9.10 -4.88 12.69
C ARG A 104 10.20 -5.19 13.68
N LEU A 105 10.39 -4.33 14.69
CA LEU A 105 11.36 -4.54 15.74
C LEU A 105 11.04 -5.79 16.58
N ALA A 106 9.77 -6.05 16.88
CA ALA A 106 9.35 -7.26 17.57
C ALA A 106 9.70 -8.52 16.76
N ARG A 107 9.42 -8.53 15.45
CA ARG A 107 9.80 -9.63 14.56
C ARG A 107 11.31 -9.83 14.52
N TRP A 108 12.08 -8.75 14.38
CA TRP A 108 13.55 -8.82 14.41
C TRP A 108 14.07 -9.41 15.72
N ARG A 109 13.53 -8.98 16.87
CA ARG A 109 13.90 -9.52 18.19
C ARG A 109 13.61 -11.01 18.34
N ILE A 110 12.53 -11.50 17.75
CA ILE A 110 12.21 -12.94 17.73
C ILE A 110 13.25 -13.70 16.92
N LEU A 111 13.62 -13.21 15.74
CA LEU A 111 14.64 -13.83 14.89
C LEU A 111 16.00 -13.82 15.58
N LEU A 112 16.37 -12.71 16.23
CA LEU A 112 17.62 -12.59 16.96
C LEU A 112 17.70 -13.56 18.15
N LYS A 113 16.59 -13.73 18.91
CA LYS A 113 16.54 -14.66 20.04
C LYS A 113 16.68 -16.13 19.64
N ALA A 114 16.30 -16.48 18.42
CA ALA A 114 16.46 -17.82 17.89
C ALA A 114 17.93 -18.14 17.51
N ASP A 115 18.81 -17.13 17.44
CA ASP A 115 20.23 -17.32 17.13
C ASP A 115 21.03 -17.48 18.42
N PRO A 116 21.82 -18.58 18.59
CA PRO A 116 22.70 -18.79 19.73
C PRO A 116 23.71 -17.65 19.96
N ARG A 117 24.01 -16.87 18.93
CA ARG A 117 24.95 -15.75 18.93
C ARG A 117 24.29 -14.39 19.20
N ALA A 118 23.02 -14.38 19.65
CA ALA A 118 22.17 -13.19 19.75
C ALA A 118 22.87 -11.97 20.41
N SER A 119 23.63 -12.16 21.48
CA SER A 119 24.30 -11.07 22.20
C SER A 119 25.40 -10.38 21.36
N THR A 120 26.20 -11.18 20.65
CA THR A 120 27.28 -10.67 19.78
C THR A 120 26.71 -10.06 18.52
N LEU A 121 25.74 -10.73 17.91
CA LEU A 121 25.05 -10.25 16.72
C LEU A 121 24.35 -8.91 16.97
N GLY A 122 23.67 -8.75 18.12
CA GLY A 122 22.99 -7.49 18.47
C GLY A 122 23.96 -6.30 18.53
N ARG A 123 25.14 -6.45 19.12
CA ARG A 123 26.14 -5.38 19.18
C ARG A 123 26.72 -5.07 17.79
N ARG A 124 27.04 -6.10 16.99
CA ARG A 124 27.57 -5.92 15.63
C ARG A 124 26.52 -5.25 14.72
N MET A 125 25.24 -5.60 14.87
CA MET A 125 24.17 -4.95 14.12
C MET A 125 24.03 -3.46 14.45
N GLN A 126 24.22 -3.05 15.71
CA GLN A 126 24.23 -1.64 16.08
C GLN A 126 25.37 -0.87 15.39
N ALA A 127 26.58 -1.44 15.37
CA ALA A 127 27.71 -0.84 14.65
C ALA A 127 27.43 -0.77 13.14
N ALA A 128 26.94 -1.85 12.56
CA ALA A 128 26.57 -1.90 11.14
C ALA A 128 25.49 -0.86 10.76
N HIS A 129 24.52 -0.64 11.64
CA HIS A 129 23.51 0.42 11.43
C HIS A 129 24.12 1.81 11.46
N ALA A 130 25.05 2.07 12.36
CA ALA A 130 25.76 3.35 12.43
C ALA A 130 26.57 3.60 11.15
N THR A 131 27.30 2.59 10.66
CA THR A 131 28.05 2.64 9.39
C THR A 131 27.13 2.89 8.19
N ALA A 132 26.01 2.18 8.12
CA ALA A 132 25.02 2.36 7.04
C ALA A 132 24.36 3.75 7.08
N ILE A 133 24.04 4.28 8.27
CA ILE A 133 23.50 5.64 8.44
C ILE A 133 24.53 6.68 7.99
N ALA A 134 25.80 6.54 8.38
CA ALA A 134 26.86 7.45 7.96
C ALA A 134 27.00 7.48 6.43
N ALA A 135 27.02 6.30 5.80
CA ALA A 135 27.09 6.20 4.35
C ALA A 135 25.88 6.81 3.63
N LEU A 136 24.66 6.69 4.21
CA LEU A 136 23.44 7.28 3.67
C LEU A 136 23.40 8.81 3.80
N ARG A 137 24.05 9.37 4.83
CA ARG A 137 24.21 10.84 4.98
C ARG A 137 25.13 11.44 3.92
N GLU A 138 26.11 10.67 3.46
CA GLU A 138 26.99 11.12 2.37
C GLU A 138 26.26 11.14 1.03
N ALA A 139 25.53 10.07 0.69
CA ALA A 139 24.76 9.95 -0.55
C ALA A 139 23.75 8.80 -0.49
N PRO A 140 22.69 8.82 -1.32
CA PRO A 140 21.79 7.68 -1.50
C PRO A 140 22.54 6.42 -1.95
N ARG A 141 22.18 5.26 -1.38
CA ARG A 141 22.82 3.96 -1.62
C ARG A 141 21.82 2.94 -2.18
N SER A 142 22.28 2.06 -3.03
CA SER A 142 21.52 0.90 -3.46
C SER A 142 21.37 -0.14 -2.34
N SER A 143 20.40 -1.04 -2.45
CA SER A 143 20.25 -2.13 -1.48
C SER A 143 21.52 -3.00 -1.39
N LEU A 144 22.20 -3.23 -2.51
CA LEU A 144 23.41 -4.05 -2.55
C LEU A 144 24.59 -3.38 -1.83
N GLU A 145 24.77 -2.06 -1.98
CA GLU A 145 25.79 -1.30 -1.25
C GLU A 145 25.55 -1.36 0.26
N LEU A 146 24.28 -1.17 0.70
CA LEU A 146 23.91 -1.24 2.10
C LEU A 146 24.07 -2.65 2.67
N ASP A 147 23.67 -3.67 1.91
CA ASP A 147 23.88 -5.06 2.31
C ASP A 147 25.37 -5.38 2.51
N ARG A 148 26.25 -4.91 1.61
CA ARG A 148 27.70 -5.09 1.74
C ARG A 148 28.27 -4.37 2.96
N LEU A 149 27.86 -3.14 3.20
CA LEU A 149 28.28 -2.37 4.38
C LEU A 149 27.85 -3.08 5.67
N ILE A 150 26.63 -3.56 5.75
CA ILE A 150 26.12 -4.27 6.91
C ILE A 150 26.85 -5.61 7.06
N ALA A 151 27.05 -6.36 5.98
CA ALA A 151 27.73 -7.65 6.00
C ALA A 151 29.20 -7.55 6.43
N SER A 152 29.92 -6.49 6.03
CA SER A 152 31.31 -6.27 6.43
C SER A 152 31.45 -6.08 7.95
N GLU A 153 30.48 -5.44 8.59
CA GLU A 153 30.49 -5.20 10.03
C GLU A 153 30.01 -6.42 10.85
N VAL A 154 28.93 -7.07 10.38
CA VAL A 154 28.36 -8.22 11.11
C VAL A 154 29.09 -9.54 10.88
N GLY A 155 29.79 -9.64 9.76
CA GLY A 155 30.53 -10.83 9.35
C GLY A 155 29.64 -11.86 8.61
N PRO A 156 30.27 -12.80 7.87
CA PRO A 156 29.57 -13.74 7.00
C PRO A 156 28.64 -14.70 7.76
N GLU A 157 29.02 -15.10 8.96
CA GLU A 157 28.21 -16.01 9.79
C GLU A 157 26.86 -15.41 10.20
N ALA A 158 26.79 -14.09 10.39
CA ALA A 158 25.55 -13.41 10.75
C ALA A 158 24.62 -13.23 9.56
N THR A 159 25.18 -13.08 8.36
CA THR A 159 24.41 -13.00 7.12
C THR A 159 23.80 -14.36 6.73
N GLU A 160 24.51 -15.47 6.99
CA GLU A 160 23.97 -16.83 6.82
C GLU A 160 22.81 -17.15 7.77
N ALA A 161 22.90 -16.73 9.02
CA ALA A 161 21.85 -16.97 10.02
C ALA A 161 20.50 -16.31 9.69
N SER A 162 20.50 -15.23 8.91
CA SER A 162 19.29 -14.55 8.48
C SER A 162 18.66 -15.14 7.21
N ARG A 163 19.26 -16.14 6.62
CA ARG A 163 18.77 -16.78 5.39
C ARG A 163 17.60 -17.72 5.69
N PRO A 164 16.52 -17.68 4.91
CA PRO A 164 15.47 -18.67 4.98
C PRO A 164 16.04 -20.07 4.64
N SER A 165 15.81 -21.05 5.49
CA SER A 165 16.34 -22.42 5.39
C SER A 165 15.96 -23.18 4.10
N TRP A 166 14.96 -22.68 3.35
CA TRP A 166 14.45 -23.27 2.12
C TRP A 166 15.06 -22.68 0.83
N ARG A 167 16.04 -21.75 0.94
CA ARG A 167 16.73 -21.18 -0.23
C ARG A 167 18.18 -21.59 -0.29
N GLU A 168 18.63 -21.97 -1.50
CA GLU A 168 20.04 -22.21 -1.81
C GLU A 168 20.90 -20.98 -1.46
N PRO A 169 22.20 -21.20 -1.08
CA PRO A 169 23.14 -20.14 -0.81
C PRO A 169 23.36 -19.27 -2.04
N ASP A 170 22.71 -18.13 -2.10
CA ASP A 170 22.96 -17.07 -3.08
C ASP A 170 23.42 -15.83 -2.30
N GLU A 171 24.60 -15.31 -2.60
CA GLU A 171 25.16 -14.12 -1.98
C GLU A 171 24.15 -12.97 -1.94
N ARG A 172 23.40 -12.76 -3.01
CA ARG A 172 22.37 -11.71 -3.11
C ARG A 172 21.23 -11.90 -2.10
N VAL A 173 20.86 -13.13 -1.80
CA VAL A 173 19.79 -13.45 -0.84
C VAL A 173 20.27 -13.28 0.59
N THR A 174 21.49 -13.69 0.87
CA THR A 174 22.13 -13.56 2.20
C THR A 174 22.30 -12.10 2.58
N LEU A 175 22.79 -11.27 1.65
CA LEU A 175 22.95 -9.84 1.84
C LEU A 175 21.60 -9.14 2.07
N ARG A 176 20.55 -9.45 1.28
CA ARG A 176 19.21 -8.90 1.44
C ARG A 176 18.57 -9.14 2.81
N ALA A 177 18.89 -10.23 3.47
CA ALA A 177 18.36 -10.51 4.79
C ALA A 177 18.84 -9.48 5.85
N SER A 178 20.09 -9.06 5.78
CA SER A 178 20.64 -8.01 6.66
C SER A 178 19.98 -6.65 6.44
N TRP A 179 19.74 -6.29 5.18
CA TRP A 179 19.07 -5.04 4.78
C TRP A 179 17.62 -4.93 5.29
N ILE A 180 16.83 -5.99 5.18
CA ILE A 180 15.42 -5.99 5.64
C ILE A 180 15.33 -5.63 7.12
N HIS A 181 16.32 -6.01 7.91
CA HIS A 181 16.36 -5.67 9.33
C HIS A 181 16.70 -4.20 9.56
N PHE A 182 17.65 -3.64 8.82
CA PHE A 182 18.03 -2.23 8.94
C PHE A 182 16.85 -1.28 8.71
N SER A 183 16.04 -1.51 7.67
CA SER A 183 14.86 -0.68 7.36
C SER A 183 13.79 -0.65 8.45
N ALA A 184 13.88 -1.52 9.48
CA ALA A 184 13.01 -1.46 10.65
C ALA A 184 13.46 -0.43 11.69
N PHE A 185 14.72 0.00 11.67
CA PHE A 185 15.26 0.93 12.66
C PHE A 185 15.20 2.38 12.19
N VAL A 186 15.31 2.61 10.89
CA VAL A 186 15.46 3.95 10.31
C VAL A 186 14.43 4.16 9.21
N PRO A 187 13.70 5.29 9.21
CA PRO A 187 12.82 5.65 8.08
C PRO A 187 13.64 5.94 6.84
N LEU A 188 13.45 5.09 5.83
CA LEU A 188 14.12 5.19 4.54
C LEU A 188 13.11 5.45 3.44
N VAL A 189 13.51 6.24 2.47
CA VAL A 189 12.75 6.47 1.25
C VAL A 189 13.50 5.94 0.04
N HIS A 190 12.76 5.47 -0.94
CA HIS A 190 13.29 5.15 -2.25
C HIS A 190 13.41 6.41 -3.08
N VAL A 191 14.58 6.64 -3.67
CA VAL A 191 14.86 7.78 -4.51
C VAL A 191 15.24 7.32 -5.93
N PRO A 192 15.05 8.14 -6.96
CA PRO A 192 15.45 7.82 -8.33
C PRO A 192 16.94 7.49 -8.42
N HIS A 193 17.33 6.65 -9.37
CA HIS A 193 18.72 6.34 -9.68
C HIS A 193 19.01 6.72 -11.13
N ASP A 194 19.87 7.71 -11.34
CA ASP A 194 20.56 8.09 -12.59
C ASP A 194 19.75 7.85 -13.89
N GLY A 195 18.60 8.51 -14.03
CA GLY A 195 17.76 8.45 -15.24
C GLY A 195 16.91 7.18 -15.37
N GLU A 196 17.05 6.18 -14.48
CA GLU A 196 16.28 4.93 -14.53
C GLU A 196 14.93 5.01 -13.76
N GLY A 197 14.55 6.19 -13.26
CA GLY A 197 13.34 6.37 -12.46
C GLY A 197 13.35 5.51 -11.19
N TYR A 198 12.17 5.06 -10.76
CA TYR A 198 12.03 4.28 -9.51
C TYR A 198 12.22 2.76 -9.70
N GLY A 199 12.55 2.27 -10.90
CA GLY A 199 12.73 0.85 -11.19
C GLY A 199 13.92 0.24 -10.42
N ARG A 200 15.05 0.95 -10.41
CA ARG A 200 16.26 0.63 -9.63
C ARG A 200 16.54 1.75 -8.64
N SER A 201 15.64 1.94 -7.69
CA SER A 201 15.78 3.01 -6.70
C SER A 201 16.95 2.77 -5.76
N LYS A 202 17.62 3.86 -5.39
CA LYS A 202 18.48 3.95 -4.22
C LYS A 202 17.65 4.26 -2.97
N TYR A 203 18.27 4.18 -1.82
CA TYR A 203 17.69 4.54 -0.53
C TYR A 203 18.36 5.78 0.01
N ALA A 204 17.57 6.65 0.62
CA ALA A 204 18.04 7.79 1.39
C ALA A 204 17.40 7.79 2.77
N LEU A 205 18.02 8.44 3.74
CA LEU A 205 17.36 8.75 5.00
C LEU A 205 16.18 9.69 4.72
N ALA A 206 15.03 9.40 5.29
CA ALA A 206 13.81 10.19 5.03
C ALA A 206 13.97 11.66 5.44
N ALA A 207 14.65 11.93 6.56
CA ALA A 207 14.93 13.27 7.04
C ALA A 207 15.78 14.07 6.06
N ASP A 208 16.90 13.52 5.62
CA ASP A 208 17.82 14.17 4.69
C ASP A 208 17.16 14.40 3.32
N TRP A 209 16.40 13.41 2.84
CA TRP A 209 15.67 13.52 1.57
C TRP A 209 14.60 14.61 1.60
N LEU A 210 13.82 14.68 2.70
CA LEU A 210 12.76 15.67 2.86
C LEU A 210 13.28 17.04 3.33
N GLY A 211 14.52 17.12 3.80
CA GLY A 211 15.10 18.35 4.34
C GLY A 211 14.42 18.79 5.64
N VAL A 212 13.99 17.84 6.48
CA VAL A 212 13.30 18.11 7.75
C VAL A 212 13.92 17.26 8.85
N GLU A 213 13.98 17.83 10.08
CA GLU A 213 14.31 17.03 11.24
C GLU A 213 13.20 16.00 11.52
N PRO A 214 13.56 14.76 11.95
CA PRO A 214 12.56 13.78 12.34
C PRO A 214 11.72 14.34 13.50
N PRO A 215 10.38 14.43 13.33
CA PRO A 215 9.55 14.94 14.40
C PRO A 215 9.53 13.95 15.59
N GLU A 216 9.46 14.48 16.81
CA GLU A 216 9.09 13.67 17.96
C GLU A 216 7.61 13.30 17.83
N ILE A 217 7.33 11.99 17.79
CA ILE A 217 5.98 11.49 17.57
C ILE A 217 5.50 10.73 18.81
N ASP A 218 4.44 11.24 19.43
CA ASP A 218 3.71 10.45 20.41
C ASP A 218 3.07 9.23 19.74
N PRO A 219 3.33 8.01 20.24
CA PRO A 219 2.79 6.78 19.67
C PRO A 219 1.25 6.71 19.67
N ALA A 220 0.57 7.36 20.61
CA ALA A 220 -0.90 7.40 20.64
C ALA A 220 -1.43 8.33 19.54
N ALA A 221 -0.85 9.52 19.41
CA ALA A 221 -1.19 10.46 18.34
C ALA A 221 -0.91 9.87 16.95
N ALA A 222 0.20 9.15 16.76
CA ALA A 222 0.48 8.45 15.50
C ALA A 222 -0.58 7.41 15.17
N ARG A 223 -1.02 6.62 16.15
CA ARG A 223 -2.09 5.62 15.94
C ARG A 223 -3.42 6.28 15.62
N ALA A 224 -3.80 7.35 16.32
CA ALA A 224 -5.01 8.12 16.04
C ALA A 224 -4.98 8.72 14.63
N HIS A 225 -3.84 9.28 14.20
CA HIS A 225 -3.64 9.76 12.84
C HIS A 225 -3.85 8.64 11.80
N VAL A 226 -3.21 7.50 11.97
CA VAL A 226 -3.34 6.37 11.03
C VAL A 226 -4.76 5.81 11.03
N ALA A 227 -5.44 5.72 12.18
CA ALA A 227 -6.83 5.30 12.27
C ALA A 227 -7.76 6.26 11.51
N ARG A 228 -7.58 7.58 11.68
CA ARG A 228 -8.33 8.60 10.94
C ARG A 228 -8.10 8.48 9.43
N ARG A 229 -6.82 8.37 9.00
CA ARG A 229 -6.47 8.20 7.58
C ARG A 229 -7.12 6.95 6.99
N TYR A 230 -7.08 5.84 7.73
CA TYR A 230 -7.69 4.59 7.32
C TYR A 230 -9.21 4.72 7.16
N LEU A 231 -9.92 5.27 8.16
CA LEU A 231 -11.36 5.46 8.08
C LEU A 231 -11.76 6.42 6.97
N SER A 232 -10.99 7.49 6.76
CA SER A 232 -11.21 8.43 5.64
C SER A 232 -11.13 7.74 4.28
N ALA A 233 -10.19 6.81 4.08
CA ALA A 233 -9.94 6.17 2.79
C ALA A 233 -10.78 4.88 2.58
N PHE A 234 -11.13 4.15 3.65
CA PHE A 234 -11.66 2.79 3.56
C PHE A 234 -12.87 2.50 4.48
N GLY A 235 -13.32 3.48 5.25
CA GLY A 235 -14.53 3.30 6.08
C GLY A 235 -15.82 3.16 5.24
N PRO A 236 -16.91 2.71 5.83
CA PRO A 236 -17.07 2.12 7.17
C PRO A 236 -16.33 0.80 7.31
N ALA A 237 -15.60 0.59 8.40
CA ALA A 237 -14.74 -0.58 8.60
C ALA A 237 -14.70 -1.05 10.05
N SER A 238 -14.37 -2.30 10.28
CA SER A 238 -14.14 -2.83 11.63
C SER A 238 -12.71 -2.55 12.10
N VAL A 239 -12.47 -2.65 13.41
CA VAL A 239 -11.09 -2.56 13.95
C VAL A 239 -10.20 -3.68 13.40
N ASP A 240 -10.77 -4.86 13.14
CA ASP A 240 -10.04 -5.97 12.50
C ASP A 240 -9.55 -5.62 11.10
N ASP A 241 -10.32 -4.83 10.34
CA ASP A 241 -9.93 -4.36 9.02
C ASP A 241 -8.74 -3.39 9.11
N LEU A 242 -8.78 -2.45 10.05
CA LEU A 242 -7.66 -1.54 10.32
C LEU A 242 -6.39 -2.32 10.71
N VAL A 243 -6.50 -3.32 11.60
CA VAL A 243 -5.38 -4.20 11.97
C VAL A 243 -4.84 -4.97 10.76
N ALA A 244 -5.73 -5.46 9.89
CA ALA A 244 -5.32 -6.16 8.66
C ALA A 244 -4.61 -5.23 7.67
N TYR A 245 -5.04 -3.97 7.58
CA TYR A 245 -4.43 -2.96 6.72
C TYR A 245 -3.02 -2.57 7.19
N VAL A 246 -2.87 -2.25 8.47
CA VAL A 246 -1.57 -1.83 9.02
C VAL A 246 -0.60 -2.99 9.16
N GLY A 247 -1.11 -4.15 9.54
CA GLY A 247 -0.34 -5.31 9.95
C GLY A 247 -0.33 -5.49 11.46
N ARG A 248 -0.08 -6.73 11.90
CA ARG A 248 -0.04 -7.06 13.33
C ARG A 248 1.20 -6.47 13.99
N GLY A 249 1.00 -5.81 15.12
CA GLY A 249 2.04 -5.25 15.96
C GLY A 249 1.78 -5.49 17.46
N PRO A 250 2.69 -5.06 18.34
CA PRO A 250 2.51 -5.12 19.79
C PRO A 250 1.23 -4.41 20.23
N GLY A 251 0.57 -4.92 21.27
CA GLY A 251 -0.69 -4.39 21.79
C GLY A 251 -1.95 -4.87 21.05
N GLY A 252 -1.80 -5.56 19.92
CA GLY A 252 -2.90 -6.22 19.21
C GLY A 252 -4.05 -5.27 18.84
N ILE A 253 -5.29 -5.75 18.91
CA ILE A 253 -6.49 -4.98 18.56
C ILE A 253 -6.81 -3.88 19.61
N GLY A 254 -6.34 -4.04 20.86
CA GLY A 254 -6.66 -3.11 21.96
C GLY A 254 -6.14 -1.70 21.71
N VAL A 255 -4.90 -1.55 21.22
CA VAL A 255 -4.31 -0.23 20.92
C VAL A 255 -5.05 0.50 19.80
N TRP A 256 -5.65 -0.24 18.86
CA TRP A 256 -6.44 0.34 17.78
C TRP A 256 -7.85 0.75 18.21
N ARG A 257 -8.46 -0.01 19.13
CA ARG A 257 -9.71 0.42 19.76
C ARG A 257 -9.53 1.74 20.51
N GLN A 258 -8.44 1.85 21.26
CA GLN A 258 -8.11 3.11 21.95
C GLN A 258 -7.86 4.23 20.95
N ALA A 259 -7.03 4.02 19.92
CA ALA A 259 -6.74 5.02 18.90
C ALA A 259 -8.01 5.55 18.19
N ILE A 260 -9.00 4.70 17.97
CA ILE A 260 -10.29 5.12 17.42
C ILE A 260 -11.12 5.87 18.47
N ALA A 261 -11.10 5.43 19.73
CA ALA A 261 -11.79 6.14 20.81
C ALA A 261 -11.22 7.55 21.03
N ASP A 262 -9.91 7.73 20.85
CA ASP A 262 -9.22 9.03 20.93
C ASP A 262 -9.66 10.02 19.83
N LEU A 263 -10.29 9.55 18.74
CA LEU A 263 -10.92 10.40 17.73
C LEU A 263 -12.25 11.03 18.19
N GLY A 264 -12.82 10.54 19.29
CA GLY A 264 -13.97 11.13 19.95
C GLY A 264 -15.23 11.17 19.08
N THR A 265 -15.85 12.33 19.01
CA THR A 265 -17.12 12.57 18.28
C THR A 265 -16.98 12.54 16.76
N ASP A 266 -15.75 12.55 16.24
CA ASP A 266 -15.51 12.46 14.80
C ASP A 266 -15.82 11.05 14.25
N VAL A 267 -15.98 10.05 15.14
CA VAL A 267 -16.28 8.66 14.75
C VAL A 267 -17.69 8.29 15.16
N VAL A 268 -18.41 7.72 14.19
CA VAL A 268 -19.73 7.14 14.35
C VAL A 268 -19.69 5.63 14.13
N ALA A 269 -20.62 4.91 14.78
CA ALA A 269 -20.72 3.46 14.66
C ALA A 269 -21.96 3.05 13.85
N PHE A 270 -21.78 2.04 13.01
CA PHE A 270 -22.85 1.39 12.24
C PHE A 270 -22.86 -0.10 12.52
N ARG A 271 -23.96 -0.74 12.13
CA ARG A 271 -24.07 -2.20 12.08
C ARG A 271 -23.97 -2.65 10.63
N GLY A 272 -23.16 -3.65 10.33
CA GLY A 272 -23.19 -4.34 9.05
C GLY A 272 -24.31 -5.38 9.01
N ASP A 273 -24.74 -5.78 7.80
CA ASP A 273 -25.73 -6.87 7.58
C ASP A 273 -25.26 -8.22 8.14
N ASP A 274 -23.96 -8.43 8.28
CA ASP A 274 -23.32 -9.58 8.94
C ASP A 274 -23.22 -9.44 10.48
N GLY A 275 -23.84 -8.43 11.06
CA GLY A 275 -23.87 -8.17 12.49
C GLY A 275 -22.63 -7.52 13.09
N ARG A 276 -21.59 -7.20 12.29
CA ARG A 276 -20.39 -6.54 12.78
C ARG A 276 -20.63 -5.08 13.14
N THR A 277 -19.88 -4.58 14.13
CA THR A 277 -19.75 -3.15 14.37
C THR A 277 -18.75 -2.57 13.36
N LEU A 278 -19.19 -1.57 12.64
CA LEU A 278 -18.41 -0.80 11.66
C LEU A 278 -18.25 0.61 12.19
N LEU A 279 -17.08 1.18 12.03
CA LEU A 279 -16.71 2.53 12.47
C LEU A 279 -16.41 3.38 11.26
N ASP A 280 -16.79 4.64 11.32
CA ASP A 280 -16.62 5.58 10.22
C ASP A 280 -16.44 6.99 10.73
N LEU A 281 -15.85 7.87 9.91
CA LEU A 281 -15.88 9.30 10.19
C LEU A 281 -17.29 9.86 9.98
N ALA A 282 -17.73 10.74 10.85
CA ALA A 282 -19.11 11.25 10.83
C ALA A 282 -19.48 11.95 9.51
N ASP A 283 -18.54 12.70 8.95
CA ASP A 283 -18.67 13.52 7.73
C ASP A 283 -18.29 12.79 6.44
N ALA A 284 -17.84 11.53 6.52
CA ALA A 284 -17.36 10.80 5.35
C ALA A 284 -18.49 10.39 4.39
N PRO A 285 -18.26 10.35 3.07
CA PRO A 285 -19.31 10.04 2.09
C PRO A 285 -19.77 8.57 2.19
N ARG A 286 -21.09 8.40 2.20
CA ARG A 286 -21.79 7.10 2.20
C ARG A 286 -22.92 7.16 1.15
N PRO A 287 -22.58 7.03 -0.16
CA PRO A 287 -23.59 7.03 -1.21
C PRO A 287 -24.57 5.87 -1.07
N HIS A 288 -25.78 6.06 -1.60
CA HIS A 288 -26.80 5.03 -1.61
C HIS A 288 -26.37 3.79 -2.40
N ALA A 289 -26.90 2.62 -2.06
CA ALA A 289 -26.58 1.34 -2.73
C ALA A 289 -26.77 1.41 -4.25
N GLU A 290 -27.78 2.11 -4.72
CA GLU A 290 -28.15 2.23 -6.14
C GLU A 290 -27.35 3.30 -6.90
N THR A 291 -26.40 3.99 -6.24
CA THR A 291 -25.49 4.92 -6.94
C THR A 291 -24.76 4.18 -8.07
N PRO A 292 -24.83 4.65 -9.32
CA PRO A 292 -24.14 3.99 -10.42
C PRO A 292 -22.63 3.91 -10.19
N ALA A 293 -22.04 2.77 -10.53
CA ALA A 293 -20.60 2.55 -10.45
C ALA A 293 -20.08 2.16 -11.85
N PRO A 294 -19.39 3.07 -12.55
CA PRO A 294 -18.85 2.78 -13.87
C PRO A 294 -17.76 1.73 -13.81
N PRO A 295 -17.42 1.07 -14.93
CA PRO A 295 -16.27 0.18 -14.99
C PRO A 295 -14.98 0.91 -14.56
N ARG A 296 -14.12 0.23 -13.80
CA ARG A 296 -12.84 0.76 -13.33
C ARG A 296 -11.76 -0.30 -13.36
N LEU A 297 -10.56 0.08 -13.76
CA LEU A 297 -9.38 -0.77 -13.61
C LEU A 297 -8.78 -0.62 -12.22
N LEU A 298 -8.36 -1.74 -11.63
CA LEU A 298 -7.59 -1.78 -10.40
C LEU A 298 -6.20 -2.35 -10.70
N ALA A 299 -5.18 -1.68 -10.20
CA ALA A 299 -3.79 -2.10 -10.36
C ALA A 299 -3.50 -3.40 -9.58
N ARG A 300 -2.34 -4.00 -9.85
CA ARG A 300 -1.84 -5.11 -9.04
C ARG A 300 -1.63 -4.66 -7.60
N TRP A 301 -2.06 -5.47 -6.63
CA TRP A 301 -2.08 -5.16 -5.19
C TRP A 301 -2.87 -3.88 -4.84
N ASP A 302 -3.92 -3.58 -5.56
CA ASP A 302 -4.71 -2.38 -5.34
C ASP A 302 -5.24 -2.29 -3.89
N SER A 303 -5.14 -1.10 -3.32
CA SER A 303 -5.56 -0.84 -1.94
C SER A 303 -7.05 -1.11 -1.71
N ALA A 304 -7.91 -0.90 -2.71
CA ALA A 304 -9.34 -1.22 -2.60
C ALA A 304 -9.59 -2.71 -2.33
N LEU A 305 -8.72 -3.61 -2.81
CA LEU A 305 -8.79 -5.05 -2.55
C LEU A 305 -8.10 -5.47 -1.25
N LEU A 306 -7.09 -4.71 -0.78
CA LEU A 306 -6.21 -5.11 0.31
C LEU A 306 -6.48 -4.39 1.64
N SER A 307 -7.32 -3.37 1.65
CA SER A 307 -7.56 -2.52 2.83
C SER A 307 -8.40 -3.20 3.92
N HIS A 308 -9.10 -4.27 3.62
CA HIS A 308 -9.96 -4.99 4.57
C HIS A 308 -9.43 -6.40 4.86
N ALA A 309 -9.77 -6.92 6.04
CA ALA A 309 -9.48 -8.30 6.39
C ALA A 309 -10.02 -9.27 5.33
N ALA A 310 -9.29 -10.35 5.06
CA ALA A 310 -9.63 -11.26 3.97
C ALA A 310 -11.10 -11.75 4.00
N ARG A 311 -11.63 -12.01 5.19
CA ARG A 311 -13.03 -12.45 5.38
C ARG A 311 -14.07 -11.36 5.10
N HIS A 312 -13.68 -10.08 4.99
CA HIS A 312 -14.56 -8.94 4.80
C HIS A 312 -14.50 -8.31 3.39
N ARG A 313 -13.85 -9.00 2.46
CA ARG A 313 -13.67 -8.51 1.08
C ARG A 313 -14.87 -8.73 0.17
N GLN A 314 -15.94 -9.40 0.64
CA GLN A 314 -17.18 -9.58 -0.12
C GLN A 314 -17.84 -8.26 -0.54
N ARG A 315 -17.49 -7.15 0.11
CA ARG A 315 -17.91 -5.80 -0.32
C ARG A 315 -17.37 -5.38 -1.69
N ILE A 316 -16.36 -6.06 -2.24
CA ILE A 316 -15.75 -5.70 -3.52
C ILE A 316 -15.50 -6.93 -4.42
N ILE A 317 -15.38 -8.14 -3.86
CA ILE A 317 -15.12 -9.35 -4.63
C ILE A 317 -15.94 -10.52 -4.11
N ALA A 318 -16.68 -11.19 -4.99
CA ALA A 318 -17.42 -12.40 -4.68
C ALA A 318 -16.51 -13.56 -4.27
N GLY A 319 -17.01 -14.46 -3.42
CA GLY A 319 -16.22 -15.57 -2.87
C GLY A 319 -15.62 -16.48 -3.94
N GLU A 320 -16.38 -16.77 -4.97
CA GLU A 320 -16.03 -17.62 -6.11
C GLU A 320 -14.86 -17.07 -6.96
N HIS A 321 -14.74 -15.75 -7.06
CA HIS A 321 -13.67 -15.10 -7.85
C HIS A 321 -12.36 -14.90 -7.10
N ARG A 322 -12.35 -15.15 -5.76
CA ARG A 322 -11.18 -14.85 -4.92
C ARG A 322 -9.92 -15.64 -5.32
N SER A 323 -10.06 -16.91 -5.68
CA SER A 323 -8.93 -17.76 -6.09
C SER A 323 -8.32 -17.33 -7.42
N ALA A 324 -9.10 -16.72 -8.32
CA ALA A 324 -8.63 -16.16 -9.58
C ALA A 324 -7.80 -14.88 -9.37
N VAL A 325 -8.04 -14.12 -8.28
CA VAL A 325 -7.40 -12.84 -7.99
C VAL A 325 -6.25 -12.98 -6.99
N PHE A 326 -6.47 -13.68 -5.87
CA PHE A 326 -5.48 -13.85 -4.80
C PHE A 326 -4.75 -15.18 -4.95
N THR A 327 -3.47 -15.14 -5.33
CA THR A 327 -2.68 -16.35 -5.54
C THR A 327 -2.01 -16.85 -4.25
N ARG A 328 -1.52 -18.10 -4.27
CA ARG A 328 -0.84 -18.73 -3.12
C ARG A 328 0.43 -17.99 -2.69
N ASN A 329 1.09 -17.28 -3.60
CA ASN A 329 2.34 -16.55 -3.35
C ASN A 329 2.12 -15.12 -2.84
N ALA A 330 0.96 -14.81 -2.25
CA ALA A 330 0.55 -13.48 -1.80
C ALA A 330 0.50 -12.42 -2.92
N ASP A 331 0.41 -12.88 -4.17
CA ASP A 331 0.20 -12.00 -5.30
C ASP A 331 -1.30 -11.69 -5.47
N VAL A 332 -1.61 -10.45 -5.85
CA VAL A 332 -2.96 -9.98 -6.14
C VAL A 332 -2.98 -9.43 -7.55
N ARG A 333 -3.63 -10.13 -8.44
CA ARG A 333 -3.67 -9.78 -9.86
C ARG A 333 -4.36 -8.44 -10.09
N PRO A 334 -3.99 -7.70 -11.14
CA PRO A 334 -4.76 -6.57 -11.61
C PRO A 334 -6.18 -7.02 -11.97
N THR A 335 -7.18 -6.26 -11.57
CA THR A 335 -8.59 -6.58 -11.78
C THR A 335 -9.33 -5.41 -12.39
N PHE A 336 -10.55 -5.63 -12.85
CA PHE A 336 -11.46 -4.56 -13.18
C PHE A 336 -12.81 -4.76 -12.48
N LEU A 337 -13.48 -3.64 -12.27
CA LEU A 337 -14.80 -3.58 -11.64
C LEU A 337 -15.87 -3.36 -12.69
N ILE A 338 -17.00 -4.06 -12.54
CA ILE A 338 -18.27 -3.76 -13.20
C ILE A 338 -19.29 -3.57 -12.09
N ASP A 339 -20.04 -2.47 -12.13
CA ASP A 339 -20.96 -2.08 -11.06
C ASP A 339 -20.34 -2.12 -9.66
N GLY A 340 -19.06 -1.77 -9.59
CA GLY A 340 -18.30 -1.70 -8.33
C GLY A 340 -17.72 -3.02 -7.80
N PHE A 341 -18.00 -4.15 -8.43
CA PHE A 341 -17.50 -5.46 -8.02
C PHE A 341 -16.49 -6.02 -9.01
N VAL A 342 -15.54 -6.80 -8.52
CA VAL A 342 -14.54 -7.47 -9.36
C VAL A 342 -15.23 -8.44 -10.30
N ALA A 343 -15.08 -8.18 -11.61
CA ALA A 343 -15.70 -8.94 -12.69
C ALA A 343 -14.69 -9.57 -13.65
N GLY A 344 -13.40 -9.41 -13.40
CA GLY A 344 -12.35 -10.03 -14.20
C GLY A 344 -10.95 -9.56 -13.80
N THR A 345 -9.97 -10.07 -14.51
CA THR A 345 -8.55 -9.69 -14.39
C THR A 345 -8.09 -9.02 -15.67
N TRP A 346 -6.96 -8.33 -15.61
CA TRP A 346 -6.32 -7.80 -16.80
C TRP A 346 -4.81 -7.96 -16.77
N GLN A 347 -4.17 -7.80 -17.89
CA GLN A 347 -2.72 -7.91 -18.06
C GLN A 347 -2.20 -6.66 -18.76
N LEU A 348 -0.99 -6.26 -18.40
CA LEU A 348 -0.25 -5.20 -19.06
C LEU A 348 0.95 -5.83 -19.75
N ASP A 349 0.94 -5.83 -21.06
CA ASP A 349 2.04 -6.33 -21.89
C ASP A 349 2.83 -5.16 -22.46
N ARG A 350 4.14 -5.20 -22.33
CA ARG A 350 5.07 -4.20 -22.90
C ARG A 350 5.92 -4.90 -23.95
N VAL A 351 5.72 -4.54 -25.22
CA VAL A 351 6.45 -5.12 -26.34
C VAL A 351 7.01 -4.01 -27.22
N ALA A 352 8.32 -3.92 -27.34
CA ALA A 352 9.03 -3.07 -28.31
C ALA A 352 8.50 -1.62 -28.40
N GLY A 353 8.31 -0.97 -27.26
CA GLY A 353 7.86 0.45 -27.19
C GLY A 353 6.35 0.66 -27.27
N SER A 354 5.55 -0.41 -27.38
CA SER A 354 4.11 -0.38 -27.27
C SER A 354 3.61 -1.01 -25.97
N VAL A 355 2.46 -0.55 -25.49
CA VAL A 355 1.81 -1.07 -24.29
C VAL A 355 0.44 -1.61 -24.68
N ALA A 356 0.11 -2.83 -24.24
CA ALA A 356 -1.18 -3.43 -24.49
C ALA A 356 -1.87 -3.82 -23.18
N ILE A 357 -3.17 -3.52 -23.05
CA ILE A 357 -4.01 -4.04 -21.99
C ILE A 357 -4.87 -5.17 -22.57
N THR A 358 -4.80 -6.34 -21.94
CA THR A 358 -5.70 -7.47 -22.24
C THR A 358 -6.64 -7.67 -21.07
N LEU A 359 -7.94 -7.47 -21.28
CA LEU A 359 -9.02 -7.63 -20.31
C LEU A 359 -9.57 -9.06 -20.38
N LYS A 360 -9.68 -9.74 -19.24
CA LYS A 360 -10.14 -11.13 -19.12
C LYS A 360 -11.33 -11.19 -18.16
N PRO A 361 -12.57 -11.05 -18.65
CA PRO A 361 -13.76 -11.13 -17.81
C PRO A 361 -13.95 -12.56 -17.27
N PHE A 362 -14.56 -12.68 -16.09
CA PHE A 362 -14.99 -13.96 -15.53
C PHE A 362 -16.23 -14.49 -16.26
N ASP A 363 -17.17 -13.57 -16.55
CA ASP A 363 -18.37 -13.82 -17.33
C ASP A 363 -18.42 -12.81 -18.47
N ARG A 364 -19.08 -13.17 -19.57
CA ARG A 364 -19.18 -12.31 -20.75
C ARG A 364 -20.05 -11.07 -20.44
N PRO A 365 -19.48 -9.84 -20.47
CA PRO A 365 -20.24 -8.63 -20.23
C PRO A 365 -21.20 -8.32 -21.39
N ALA A 366 -22.27 -7.57 -21.10
CA ALA A 366 -23.12 -7.02 -22.14
C ALA A 366 -22.31 -6.07 -23.06
N PRO A 367 -22.68 -5.93 -24.36
CA PRO A 367 -21.91 -5.13 -25.34
C PRO A 367 -21.60 -3.71 -24.87
N ALA A 368 -22.57 -2.99 -24.32
CA ALA A 368 -22.38 -1.63 -23.80
C ALA A 368 -21.40 -1.55 -22.62
N VAL A 369 -21.40 -2.58 -21.74
CA VAL A 369 -20.45 -2.67 -20.62
C VAL A 369 -19.04 -2.99 -21.13
N SER A 370 -18.94 -3.85 -22.16
CA SER A 370 -17.67 -4.17 -22.81
C SER A 370 -17.03 -2.94 -23.44
N GLU A 371 -17.82 -2.12 -24.11
CA GLU A 371 -17.37 -0.86 -24.72
C GLU A 371 -16.87 0.11 -23.65
N ALA A 372 -17.67 0.37 -22.60
CA ALA A 372 -17.32 1.25 -21.49
C ALA A 372 -16.05 0.76 -20.74
N LEU A 373 -15.87 -0.56 -20.59
CA LEU A 373 -14.67 -1.13 -19.98
C LEU A 373 -13.43 -0.91 -20.86
N CYS A 374 -13.54 -1.05 -22.17
CA CYS A 374 -12.47 -0.77 -23.11
C CYS A 374 -12.11 0.73 -23.15
N GLU A 375 -13.09 1.63 -23.05
CA GLU A 375 -12.86 3.06 -22.92
C GLU A 375 -12.11 3.41 -21.65
N GLU A 376 -12.53 2.86 -20.50
CA GLU A 376 -11.83 3.04 -19.24
C GLU A 376 -10.37 2.55 -19.33
N ALA A 377 -10.13 1.40 -19.95
CA ALA A 377 -8.78 0.87 -20.12
C ALA A 377 -7.91 1.80 -20.99
N ARG A 378 -8.47 2.37 -22.07
CA ARG A 378 -7.76 3.37 -22.89
C ARG A 378 -7.46 4.64 -22.10
N ARG A 379 -8.41 5.13 -21.30
CA ARG A 379 -8.25 6.29 -20.42
C ARG A 379 -7.10 6.08 -19.43
N VAL A 380 -7.12 4.96 -18.71
CA VAL A 380 -6.06 4.63 -17.74
C VAL A 380 -4.70 4.52 -18.43
N LEU A 381 -4.66 3.90 -19.61
CA LEU A 381 -3.42 3.73 -20.37
C LEU A 381 -2.86 5.10 -20.82
N SER A 382 -3.70 5.99 -21.30
CA SER A 382 -3.28 7.34 -21.74
C SER A 382 -2.73 8.19 -20.58
N LEU A 383 -3.34 8.10 -19.40
CA LEU A 383 -2.89 8.82 -18.21
C LEU A 383 -1.63 8.21 -17.57
N ALA A 384 -1.50 6.88 -17.59
CA ALA A 384 -0.35 6.18 -17.01
C ALA A 384 0.89 6.19 -17.91
N SER A 385 0.75 6.41 -19.21
CA SER A 385 1.83 6.39 -20.21
C SER A 385 1.58 7.46 -21.29
N PRO A 386 1.72 8.74 -20.94
CA PRO A 386 1.49 9.83 -21.90
C PRO A 386 2.39 9.71 -23.12
N GLY A 387 1.81 9.78 -24.33
CA GLY A 387 2.55 9.70 -25.60
C GLY A 387 2.95 8.29 -26.06
N GLY A 388 2.65 7.24 -25.30
CA GLY A 388 2.86 5.85 -25.70
C GLY A 388 1.78 5.33 -26.64
N ALA A 389 2.18 4.60 -27.71
CA ALA A 389 1.23 3.83 -28.49
C ALA A 389 0.67 2.69 -27.62
N GLY A 390 -0.67 2.64 -27.48
CA GLY A 390 -1.31 1.64 -26.65
C GLY A 390 -2.50 0.98 -27.32
N SER A 391 -2.72 -0.29 -27.03
CA SER A 391 -3.88 -1.05 -27.51
C SER A 391 -4.66 -1.68 -26.37
N VAL A 392 -5.96 -1.86 -26.54
CA VAL A 392 -6.82 -2.55 -25.59
C VAL A 392 -7.52 -3.70 -26.31
N ARG A 393 -7.47 -4.87 -25.73
CA ARG A 393 -8.17 -6.07 -26.20
C ARG A 393 -9.01 -6.66 -25.08
N LEU A 394 -10.22 -7.05 -25.40
CA LEU A 394 -11.10 -7.84 -24.53
C LEU A 394 -11.06 -9.30 -25.04
N ASP A 395 -10.59 -10.20 -24.17
CA ASP A 395 -10.68 -11.65 -24.44
C ASP A 395 -12.13 -12.07 -24.16
N ALA A 396 -12.78 -12.68 -25.18
CA ALA A 396 -14.21 -13.03 -25.14
C ALA A 396 -14.45 -14.39 -24.46
#